data_49a361d93000c466a37fcc8101db71a2
#
_entry.id   49a361d93000c466a37fcc8101db71a2
#
_cell.length_a   1.000
_cell.length_b   1.000
_cell.length_c   1.000
_cell.angle_alpha   90.00
_cell.angle_beta   90.00
_cell.angle_gamma   90.00
#
_symmetry.space_group_name_H-M   'P 1'
#
loop_
_entity.id
_entity.type
_entity.pdbx_description
1 polymer ?
#
loop_
_entity_poly.entity_id
_entity_poly.type
_entity_poly.pdbx_seq_one_letter_code
_entity_poly.pdbx_strand_id
1 'polypeptide(L)' 'MDDSQETAVPTGAIDCGDGFYIEIGEEPGIGEVRYAACMPGGAICRYANDLWQAQIYIEHLKGNRFQ' A
#
# COMPACT_ATOMS: atom_id res chain seq x y z
N MET A 1 -8.69 -4.24 -23.62
CA MET A 1 -8.23 -4.17 -23.22
C MET A 1 -7.63 -3.43 -22.61
N ASP A 2 -7.52 -3.18 -21.79
CA ASP A 2 -6.96 -2.29 -21.32
C ASP A 2 -5.91 -2.62 -20.53
N ASP A 3 -4.89 -2.12 -20.61
CA ASP A 3 -3.80 -2.40 -19.94
C ASP A 3 -3.67 -1.76 -18.66
N SER A 4 -4.53 -0.93 -18.35
CA SER A 4 -4.47 -0.23 -17.10
C SER A 4 -4.62 -1.15 -15.95
N GLN A 5 -5.06 -2.35 -16.20
CA GLN A 5 -5.23 -3.23 -15.11
C GLN A 5 -3.96 -3.66 -14.48
N GLU A 6 -2.86 -3.54 -15.15
CA GLU A 6 -1.64 -3.97 -14.56
C GLU A 6 -1.22 -3.13 -13.42
N THR A 7 -1.66 -1.88 -13.38
CA THR A 7 -1.32 -1.03 -12.28
C THR A 7 -2.53 -0.69 -11.46
N ALA A 8 -3.59 -1.45 -11.62
CA ALA A 8 -4.82 -1.14 -10.91
C ALA A 8 -4.64 -1.39 -9.43
N VAL A 9 -5.21 -0.51 -8.64
CA VAL A 9 -5.19 -0.62 -7.22
C VAL A 9 -6.36 -1.49 -6.81
N PRO A 10 -6.17 -2.43 -5.88
CA PRO A 10 -7.28 -3.29 -5.45
C PRO A 10 -8.42 -2.47 -4.89
N THR A 11 -9.62 -2.98 -5.04
CA THR A 11 -10.80 -2.33 -4.54
C THR A 11 -10.68 -2.21 -3.02
N GLY A 12 -10.93 -1.03 -2.52
CA GLY A 12 -10.88 -0.80 -1.08
C GLY A 12 -9.53 -0.35 -0.59
N ALA A 13 -8.51 -0.40 -1.42
CA ALA A 13 -7.20 0.08 -1.02
C ALA A 13 -7.09 1.57 -1.29
N ILE A 14 -6.11 2.21 -0.65
CA ILE A 14 -5.85 3.62 -0.85
C ILE A 14 -4.85 3.76 -1.97
N ASP A 15 -5.23 4.49 -3.00
CA ASP A 15 -4.38 4.69 -4.16
C ASP A 15 -3.31 5.72 -3.82
N CYS A 16 -2.05 5.36 -3.95
CA CYS A 16 -0.95 6.24 -3.63
C CYS A 16 -0.22 6.75 -4.87
N GLY A 17 -0.78 6.47 -6.05
CA GLY A 17 -0.18 6.97 -7.28
C GLY A 17 0.79 5.97 -7.88
N ASP A 18 0.91 5.97 -9.20
CA ASP A 18 1.84 5.12 -9.92
C ASP A 18 1.67 3.65 -9.60
N GLY A 19 0.48 3.24 -9.20
CA GLY A 19 0.21 1.84 -8.90
C GLY A 19 0.49 1.45 -7.47
N PHE A 20 1.13 2.31 -6.70
CA PHE A 20 1.37 2.03 -5.28
C PHE A 20 0.07 2.19 -4.51
N TYR A 21 -0.09 1.39 -3.46
CA TYR A 21 -1.34 1.47 -2.71
C TYR A 21 -1.12 0.99 -1.27
N ILE A 22 -2.09 1.31 -0.42
CA ILE A 22 -2.08 0.87 0.96
C ILE A 22 -3.33 0.04 1.16
N GLU A 23 -3.15 -1.21 1.51
CA GLU A 23 -4.25 -2.10 1.82
C GLU A 23 -4.54 -2.05 3.30
N ILE A 24 -5.82 -2.08 3.65
CA ILE A 24 -6.23 -2.04 5.04
C ILE A 24 -6.81 -3.39 5.39
N GLY A 25 -6.25 -4.02 6.40
CA GLY A 25 -6.71 -5.33 6.83
C GLY A 25 -6.96 -5.33 8.33
N GLU A 26 -7.82 -6.22 8.76
CA GLU A 26 -8.12 -6.34 10.15
C GLU A 26 -7.70 -7.72 10.60
N GLU A 27 -6.98 -7.78 11.71
CA GLU A 27 -6.48 -9.05 12.18
C GLU A 27 -7.58 -9.76 12.94
N PRO A 28 -8.00 -10.92 12.51
CA PRO A 28 -9.10 -11.62 13.18
C PRO A 28 -8.68 -11.98 14.60
N GLY A 29 -9.58 -11.81 15.50
CA GLY A 29 -9.33 -12.19 16.87
C GLY A 29 -8.71 -11.10 17.70
N ILE A 30 -7.94 -10.23 17.08
CA ILE A 30 -7.34 -9.14 17.81
C ILE A 30 -8.09 -7.87 17.59
N GLY A 31 -8.69 -7.72 16.44
CA GLY A 31 -9.44 -6.52 16.14
C GLY A 31 -8.57 -5.34 15.78
N GLU A 32 -7.30 -5.57 15.54
CA GLU A 32 -6.43 -4.48 15.18
C GLU A 32 -6.38 -4.29 13.69
N VAL A 33 -6.35 -3.06 13.27
CA VAL A 33 -6.28 -2.74 11.86
C VAL A 33 -4.82 -2.59 11.48
N ARG A 34 -4.45 -3.22 10.39
CA ARG A 34 -3.09 -3.12 9.90
C ARG A 34 -3.10 -2.57 8.50
N TYR A 35 -2.03 -1.89 8.16
CA TYR A 35 -1.91 -1.27 6.85
C TYR A 35 -0.73 -1.90 6.12
N ALA A 36 -0.92 -2.21 4.86
CA ALA A 36 0.14 -2.78 4.04
C ALA A 36 0.45 -1.82 2.92
N ALA A 37 1.64 -1.25 2.93
CA ALA A 37 2.09 -0.35 1.87
C ALA A 37 2.71 -1.21 0.78
N CYS A 38 2.09 -1.23 -0.38
CA CYS A 38 2.45 -2.17 -1.43
C CYS A 38 2.91 -1.48 -2.69
N MET A 39 3.83 -2.12 -3.38
CA MET A 39 4.27 -1.70 -4.69
C MET A 39 3.24 -2.10 -5.73
N PRO A 40 3.34 -1.53 -6.93
CA PRO A 40 2.41 -1.90 -7.99
C PRO A 40 2.37 -3.41 -8.18
N GLY A 41 1.18 -3.95 -8.28
CA GLY A 41 1.01 -5.37 -8.44
C GLY A 41 1.09 -6.16 -7.15
N GLY A 42 1.47 -5.53 -6.06
CA GLY A 42 1.50 -6.22 -4.79
C GLY A 42 2.68 -7.14 -4.58
N ALA A 43 3.73 -7.00 -5.39
CA ALA A 43 4.85 -7.91 -5.28
C ALA A 43 5.59 -7.75 -3.98
N ILE A 44 5.70 -6.53 -3.49
CA ILE A 44 6.39 -6.26 -2.24
C ILE A 44 5.50 -5.36 -1.41
N CYS A 45 5.27 -5.73 -0.17
CA CYS A 45 4.46 -4.94 0.74
C CYS A 45 5.18 -4.81 2.06
N ARG A 46 4.99 -3.69 2.73
CA ARG A 46 5.50 -3.48 4.06
C ARG A 46 4.35 -3.18 4.98
N TYR A 47 4.36 -3.81 6.13
CA TYR A 47 3.25 -3.66 7.05
C TYR A 47 3.54 -2.55 8.05
N ALA A 48 2.53 -1.76 8.32
CA ALA A 48 2.64 -0.63 9.22
C ALA A 48 1.51 -0.68 10.24
N ASN A 49 1.74 -0.04 11.37
CA ASN A 49 0.75 -0.04 12.43
C ASN A 49 -0.25 1.07 12.29
N ASP A 50 0.07 2.10 11.54
CA ASP A 50 -0.89 3.16 11.31
C ASP A 50 -0.70 3.74 9.92
N LEU A 51 -1.63 4.56 9.51
CA LEU A 51 -1.62 5.08 8.15
C LEU A 51 -0.44 5.99 7.91
N TRP A 52 -0.05 6.74 8.91
CA TRP A 52 1.08 7.65 8.80
C TRP A 52 2.35 6.89 8.45
N GLN A 53 2.59 5.78 9.14
CA GLN A 53 3.75 4.99 8.89
C GLN A 53 3.67 4.31 7.51
N ALA A 54 2.47 3.90 7.12
CA ALA A 54 2.29 3.28 5.82
C ALA A 54 2.63 4.26 4.71
N GLN A 55 2.27 5.53 4.88
CA GLN A 55 2.58 6.53 3.87
C GLN A 55 4.08 6.76 3.76
N ILE A 56 4.79 6.70 4.88
CA ILE A 56 6.23 6.83 4.84
C ILE A 56 6.83 5.65 4.09
N TYR A 57 6.31 4.47 4.31
CA TYR A 57 6.80 3.30 3.60
C TYR A 57 6.55 3.43 2.09
N ILE A 58 5.42 3.99 1.70
CA ILE A 58 5.14 4.19 0.28
C ILE A 58 6.21 5.08 -0.34
N GLU A 59 6.58 6.16 0.35
CA GLU A 59 7.58 7.04 -0.18
C GLU A 59 8.92 6.32 -0.34
N HIS A 60 9.26 5.47 0.62
CA HIS A 60 10.48 4.71 0.51
C HIS A 60 10.43 3.73 -0.64
N LEU A 61 9.29 3.09 -0.84
CA LEU A 61 9.17 2.14 -1.93
C LEU A 61 9.24 2.81 -3.29
N LYS A 62 8.78 4.04 -3.37
CA LYS A 62 8.88 4.80 -4.61
C LYS A 62 10.31 5.26 -4.88
N GLY A 63 11.19 5.08 -3.92
CA GLY A 63 12.55 5.52 -4.08
C GLY A 63 12.79 6.96 -3.73
N ASN A 64 11.81 7.62 -3.11
CA ASN A 64 12.00 8.99 -2.70
C ASN A 64 12.91 9.06 -1.51
N ARG A 65 13.73 10.06 -1.46
CA ARG A 65 14.62 10.23 -0.36
C ARG A 65 14.35 11.51 0.32
N PHE A 66 14.40 11.47 1.64
CA PHE A 66 14.24 12.70 2.40
C PHE A 66 15.61 13.15 2.78
N GLN A 67 15.96 14.31 2.35
CA GLN A 67 17.30 14.79 2.55
C GLN A 67 17.38 15.73 3.72
#